data_d89918f551561a39940067938542b5e5
#
_entry.id   d89918f551561a39940067938542b5e5
#
_cell.length_a   1.000
_cell.length_b   1.000
_cell.length_c   1.000
_cell.angle_alpha   90.00
_cell.angle_beta   90.00
_cell.angle_gamma   90.00
#
_symmetry.space_group_name_H-M   'P 1'
#
loop_
_entity.id
_entity.type
_entity.pdbx_description
1 polymer ?
#
loop_
_entity_poly.entity_id
_entity_poly.type
_entity_poly.pdbx_seq_one_letter_code
_entity_poly.pdbx_strand_id
1 'polypeptide(L)'
;MVRTLKNFATKRNLTILMIAHFFLGAIGTIIYIAWLNNSDFSQWFDESYIISSIITHLLGYVSPIILLVAILSMDKENSENLFASALITGLVISTLTSFIFPAITGSAFSGGDLIRSTLLKIPTIFIIVDIFRKNKLAHVSCILCVVMAALQAVAFIANIVSTTRYGVFYATSIMPAIISVLHWAIVLLYLIRFVKMQTTPVEEPVSYASYSAEQRLIALKAQFDNGEITEQEYNEIKSIILQNYVEK
;
A
#
# COMPACT_ATOMS: atom_id res chain seq x y z
N MET A 1 15.72 8.79 8.88
CA MET A 1 15.04 7.85 7.96
C MET A 1 13.51 7.99 7.97
N VAL A 2 12.81 7.84 9.08
CA VAL A 2 11.32 7.94 9.13
C VAL A 2 10.84 9.32 8.66
N ARG A 3 11.49 10.42 9.04
CA ARG A 3 11.14 11.79 8.61
C ARG A 3 11.27 11.97 7.10
N THR A 4 12.31 11.38 6.49
CA THR A 4 12.51 11.42 5.02
C THR A 4 11.41 10.63 4.28
N LEU A 5 11.04 9.45 4.78
CA LEU A 5 9.95 8.65 4.21
C LEU A 5 8.60 9.35 4.34
N LYS A 6 8.34 10.04 5.45
CA LYS A 6 7.13 10.86 5.62
C LYS A 6 7.04 11.98 4.58
N ASN A 7 8.16 12.66 4.31
CA ASN A 7 8.19 13.72 3.29
C ASN A 7 8.05 13.16 1.86
N PHE A 8 8.48 11.92 1.63
CA PHE A 8 8.31 11.24 0.35
C PHE A 8 6.89 10.71 0.14
N ALA A 9 6.17 10.34 1.20
CA ALA A 9 4.82 9.78 1.17
C ALA A 9 3.74 10.82 0.83
N THR A 10 3.91 11.54 -0.28
CA THR A 10 2.94 12.50 -0.81
C THR A 10 1.98 11.83 -1.78
N LYS A 11 0.78 12.39 -1.92
CA LYS A 11 -0.21 11.94 -2.92
C LYS A 11 0.41 11.82 -4.32
N ARG A 12 1.18 12.84 -4.73
CA ARG A 12 1.87 12.86 -6.04
C ARG A 12 2.82 11.68 -6.19
N ASN A 13 3.70 11.45 -5.21
CA ASN A 13 4.69 10.38 -5.30
C ASN A 13 4.04 9.00 -5.27
N LEU A 14 3.01 8.80 -4.44
CA LEU A 14 2.24 7.56 -4.41
C LEU A 14 1.52 7.31 -5.73
N THR A 15 0.95 8.35 -6.36
CA THR A 15 0.33 8.23 -7.69
C THR A 15 1.36 7.82 -8.75
N ILE A 16 2.57 8.41 -8.72
CA ILE A 16 3.65 8.04 -9.65
C ILE A 16 4.06 6.57 -9.46
N LEU A 17 4.21 6.12 -8.21
CA LEU A 17 4.53 4.72 -7.90
C LEU A 17 3.42 3.77 -8.36
N MET A 18 2.15 4.16 -8.23
CA MET A 18 1.04 3.35 -8.74
C MET A 18 1.03 3.28 -10.27
N ILE A 19 1.32 4.37 -10.96
CA ILE A 19 1.46 4.35 -12.43
C ILE A 19 2.61 3.41 -12.83
N ALA A 20 3.74 3.47 -12.14
CA ALA A 20 4.86 2.55 -12.37
C ALA A 20 4.46 1.09 -12.11
N HIS A 21 3.68 0.83 -11.06
CA HIS A 21 3.14 -0.49 -10.74
C HIS A 21 2.26 -1.03 -11.89
N PHE A 22 1.35 -0.23 -12.43
CA PHE A 22 0.50 -0.63 -13.55
C PHE A 22 1.31 -0.85 -14.83
N PHE A 23 2.28 0.02 -15.12
CA PHE A 23 3.14 -0.12 -16.29
C PHE A 23 3.97 -1.41 -16.24
N LEU A 24 4.60 -1.70 -15.10
CA LEU A 24 5.34 -2.94 -14.89
C LEU A 24 4.42 -4.16 -14.95
N GLY A 25 3.19 -4.04 -14.41
CA GLY A 25 2.17 -5.08 -14.50
C GLY A 25 1.78 -5.39 -15.95
N ALA A 26 1.54 -4.36 -16.76
CA ALA A 26 1.23 -4.52 -18.18
C ALA A 26 2.38 -5.20 -18.95
N ILE A 27 3.62 -4.76 -18.71
CA ILE A 27 4.81 -5.41 -19.30
C ILE A 27 4.88 -6.88 -18.89
N GLY A 28 4.71 -7.17 -17.59
CA GLY A 28 4.72 -8.54 -17.07
C GLY A 28 3.66 -9.41 -17.71
N THR A 29 2.44 -8.88 -17.90
CA THR A 29 1.36 -9.58 -18.58
C THR A 29 1.68 -9.84 -20.06
N ILE A 30 2.25 -8.88 -20.77
CA ILE A 30 2.66 -9.05 -22.18
C ILE A 30 3.74 -10.14 -22.30
N ILE A 31 4.76 -10.10 -21.43
CA ILE A 31 5.83 -11.11 -21.40
C ILE A 31 5.24 -12.49 -21.12
N TYR A 32 4.30 -12.58 -20.18
CA TYR A 32 3.64 -13.84 -19.83
C TYR A 32 2.82 -14.39 -20.98
N ILE A 33 2.01 -13.57 -21.67
CA ILE A 33 1.22 -13.99 -22.83
C ILE A 33 2.15 -14.38 -24.00
N ALA A 34 3.19 -13.63 -24.26
CA ALA A 34 4.18 -13.96 -25.31
C ALA A 34 4.88 -15.28 -25.01
N TRP A 35 5.18 -15.55 -23.74
CA TRP A 35 5.77 -16.80 -23.32
C TRP A 35 4.78 -17.98 -23.52
N LEU A 36 3.52 -17.83 -23.17
CA LEU A 36 2.48 -18.85 -23.39
C LEU A 36 2.33 -19.19 -24.88
N ASN A 37 2.41 -18.20 -25.76
CA ASN A 37 2.24 -18.41 -27.21
C ASN A 37 3.46 -19.00 -27.92
N ASN A 38 4.67 -18.74 -27.42
CA ASN A 38 5.91 -19.14 -28.09
C ASN A 38 6.57 -20.38 -27.49
N SER A 39 6.05 -20.92 -26.41
CA SER A 39 6.62 -22.11 -25.80
C SER A 39 5.98 -23.37 -26.35
N ASP A 40 6.80 -24.40 -26.62
CA ASP A 40 6.32 -25.77 -26.84
C ASP A 40 5.43 -26.27 -25.67
N PHE A 41 5.37 -25.49 -24.61
CA PHE A 41 4.51 -25.64 -23.43
C PHE A 41 3.01 -25.51 -23.74
N SER A 42 2.59 -24.82 -24.80
CA SER A 42 1.18 -24.79 -25.22
C SER A 42 0.62 -26.19 -25.47
N GLN A 43 1.48 -27.15 -25.76
CA GLN A 43 1.13 -28.57 -25.91
C GLN A 43 0.92 -29.29 -24.55
N TRP A 44 1.43 -28.71 -23.46
CA TRP A 44 1.38 -29.29 -22.12
C TRP A 44 0.27 -28.70 -21.25
N PHE A 45 -0.31 -27.55 -21.66
CA PHE A 45 -1.34 -26.87 -20.91
C PHE A 45 -2.68 -26.94 -21.65
N ASP A 46 -3.68 -27.44 -20.95
CA ASP A 46 -5.06 -27.43 -21.40
C ASP A 46 -5.56 -25.97 -21.60
N GLU A 47 -6.47 -25.74 -22.53
CA GLU A 47 -7.08 -24.42 -22.79
C GLU A 47 -7.67 -23.81 -21.52
N SER A 48 -8.22 -24.63 -20.64
CA SER A 48 -8.74 -24.19 -19.34
C SER A 48 -7.66 -23.55 -18.46
N TYR A 49 -6.41 -24.04 -18.50
CA TYR A 49 -5.28 -23.45 -17.79
C TYR A 49 -4.94 -22.08 -18.34
N ILE A 50 -4.88 -21.92 -19.65
CA ILE A 50 -4.55 -20.65 -20.29
C ILE A 50 -5.62 -19.60 -19.96
N ILE A 51 -6.89 -19.94 -20.11
CA ILE A 51 -8.01 -19.04 -19.83
C ILE A 51 -8.03 -18.64 -18.35
N SER A 52 -7.91 -19.58 -17.42
CA SER A 52 -7.93 -19.29 -15.99
C SER A 52 -6.72 -18.47 -15.56
N SER A 53 -5.57 -18.65 -16.19
CA SER A 53 -4.36 -17.87 -15.95
C SER A 53 -4.53 -16.41 -16.41
N ILE A 54 -5.10 -16.17 -17.57
CA ILE A 54 -5.42 -14.83 -18.08
C ILE A 54 -6.42 -14.15 -17.15
N ILE A 55 -7.49 -14.83 -16.75
CA ILE A 55 -8.49 -14.31 -15.82
C ILE A 55 -7.84 -13.93 -14.49
N THR A 56 -6.96 -14.76 -13.95
CA THR A 56 -6.23 -14.49 -12.70
C THR A 56 -5.36 -13.25 -12.82
N HIS A 57 -4.66 -13.07 -13.93
CA HIS A 57 -3.86 -11.86 -14.19
C HIS A 57 -4.74 -10.61 -14.26
N LEU A 58 -5.88 -10.65 -14.94
CA LEU A 58 -6.82 -9.54 -15.04
C LEU A 58 -7.42 -9.18 -13.68
N LEU A 59 -7.86 -10.19 -12.91
CA LEU A 59 -8.37 -9.98 -11.55
C LEU A 59 -7.32 -9.38 -10.62
N GLY A 60 -6.04 -9.67 -10.84
CA GLY A 60 -4.93 -9.10 -10.08
C GLY A 60 -4.84 -7.58 -10.15
N TYR A 61 -5.42 -6.92 -11.15
CA TYR A 61 -5.45 -5.46 -11.26
C TYR A 61 -6.55 -4.79 -10.44
N VAL A 62 -7.57 -5.51 -9.99
CA VAL A 62 -8.72 -4.92 -9.29
C VAL A 62 -8.29 -4.25 -7.98
N SER A 63 -7.51 -4.93 -7.16
CA SER A 63 -7.00 -4.37 -5.90
C SER A 63 -6.10 -3.14 -6.11
N PRO A 64 -5.10 -3.15 -7.00
CA PRO A 64 -4.33 -1.96 -7.36
C PRO A 64 -5.17 -0.78 -7.88
N ILE A 65 -6.24 -1.03 -8.63
CA ILE A 65 -7.15 0.03 -9.09
C ILE A 65 -7.84 0.70 -7.88
N ILE A 66 -8.37 -0.09 -6.96
CA ILE A 66 -9.01 0.43 -5.75
C ILE A 66 -7.97 1.20 -4.90
N LEU A 67 -6.75 0.68 -4.80
CA LEU A 67 -5.65 1.35 -4.09
C LEU A 67 -5.30 2.70 -4.75
N LEU A 68 -5.28 2.79 -6.07
CA LEU A 68 -5.10 4.05 -6.78
C LEU A 68 -6.22 5.04 -6.45
N VAL A 69 -7.48 4.60 -6.43
CA VAL A 69 -8.63 5.45 -6.04
C VAL A 69 -8.49 5.92 -4.59
N ALA A 70 -8.03 5.05 -3.67
CA ALA A 70 -7.73 5.42 -2.29
C ALA A 70 -6.65 6.50 -2.20
N ILE A 71 -5.56 6.39 -2.98
CA ILE A 71 -4.49 7.39 -3.05
C ILE A 71 -5.01 8.72 -3.61
N LEU A 72 -5.79 8.69 -4.69
CA LEU A 72 -6.37 9.90 -5.28
C LEU A 72 -7.37 10.57 -4.34
N SER A 73 -7.99 9.81 -3.45
CA SER A 73 -8.96 10.29 -2.46
C SER A 73 -8.34 10.51 -1.07
N MET A 74 -7.02 10.54 -0.96
CA MET A 74 -6.27 10.58 0.32
C MET A 74 -6.63 11.78 1.21
N ASP A 75 -7.09 12.87 0.61
CA ASP A 75 -7.50 14.08 1.32
C ASP A 75 -8.99 14.05 1.75
N LYS A 76 -9.69 12.95 1.47
CA LYS A 76 -11.12 12.77 1.80
C LYS A 76 -11.29 11.82 2.98
N GLU A 77 -12.35 12.03 3.74
CA GLU A 77 -12.70 11.27 4.94
C GLU A 77 -12.83 9.75 4.70
N ASN A 78 -13.23 9.34 3.50
CA ASN A 78 -13.43 7.93 3.14
C ASN A 78 -12.18 7.21 2.60
N SER A 79 -11.02 7.86 2.59
CA SER A 79 -9.80 7.26 2.00
C SER A 79 -9.32 6.02 2.75
N GLU A 80 -9.53 5.95 4.07
CA GLU A 80 -9.21 4.77 4.89
C GLU A 80 -10.03 3.55 4.48
N ASN A 81 -11.33 3.73 4.30
CA ASN A 81 -12.24 2.67 3.90
C ASN A 81 -11.90 2.14 2.50
N LEU A 82 -11.53 3.04 1.58
CA LEU A 82 -11.08 2.66 0.24
C LEU A 82 -9.76 1.88 0.29
N PHE A 83 -8.83 2.29 1.14
CA PHE A 83 -7.58 1.59 1.34
C PHE A 83 -7.79 0.19 1.94
N ALA A 84 -8.61 0.09 2.99
CA ALA A 84 -8.99 -1.20 3.57
C ALA A 84 -9.68 -2.10 2.53
N SER A 85 -10.59 -1.53 1.72
CA SER A 85 -11.27 -2.24 0.63
C SER A 85 -10.29 -2.76 -0.43
N ALA A 86 -9.24 -2.00 -0.77
CA ALA A 86 -8.20 -2.46 -1.68
C ALA A 86 -7.48 -3.71 -1.13
N LEU A 87 -7.08 -3.68 0.15
CA LEU A 87 -6.40 -4.81 0.79
C LEU A 87 -7.31 -6.03 0.92
N ILE A 88 -8.58 -5.83 1.31
CA ILE A 88 -9.59 -6.91 1.40
C ILE A 88 -9.80 -7.55 0.02
N THR A 89 -9.99 -6.73 -1.01
CA THR A 89 -10.18 -7.22 -2.39
C THR A 89 -8.96 -8.02 -2.85
N GLY A 90 -7.75 -7.55 -2.59
CA GLY A 90 -6.52 -8.26 -2.89
C GLY A 90 -6.43 -9.61 -2.14
N LEU A 91 -6.79 -9.62 -0.86
CA LEU A 91 -6.82 -10.83 -0.04
C LEU A 91 -7.84 -11.84 -0.57
N VAL A 92 -9.06 -11.40 -0.90
CA VAL A 92 -10.12 -12.26 -1.45
C VAL A 92 -9.68 -12.84 -2.79
N ILE A 93 -9.22 -12.00 -3.73
CA ILE A 93 -8.79 -12.46 -5.06
C ILE A 93 -7.63 -13.43 -4.91
N SER A 94 -6.59 -13.13 -4.12
CA SER A 94 -5.45 -14.04 -3.94
C SER A 94 -5.84 -15.34 -3.27
N THR A 95 -6.89 -15.35 -2.45
CA THR A 95 -7.42 -16.55 -1.81
C THR A 95 -8.18 -17.39 -2.83
N LEU A 96 -9.10 -16.77 -3.56
CA LEU A 96 -9.87 -17.43 -4.61
C LEU A 96 -8.95 -18.04 -5.67
N THR A 97 -7.96 -17.31 -6.16
CA THR A 97 -7.01 -17.82 -7.15
C THR A 97 -6.14 -18.95 -6.61
N SER A 98 -5.75 -18.91 -5.33
CA SER A 98 -4.98 -19.97 -4.69
C SER A 98 -5.75 -21.29 -4.54
N PHE A 99 -7.08 -21.24 -4.43
CA PHE A 99 -7.92 -22.43 -4.26
C PHE A 99 -8.64 -22.84 -5.54
N ILE A 100 -9.24 -21.90 -6.24
CA ILE A 100 -10.08 -22.15 -7.41
C ILE A 100 -9.22 -22.57 -8.61
N PHE A 101 -8.09 -21.92 -8.81
CA PHE A 101 -7.23 -22.20 -9.95
C PHE A 101 -6.74 -23.65 -9.98
N PRO A 102 -6.11 -24.18 -8.91
CA PRO A 102 -5.74 -25.59 -8.87
C PRO A 102 -6.92 -26.56 -9.00
N ALA A 103 -8.09 -26.21 -8.45
CA ALA A 103 -9.29 -27.05 -8.54
C ALA A 103 -9.80 -27.15 -9.98
N ILE A 104 -9.75 -26.07 -10.77
CA ILE A 104 -10.19 -26.05 -12.17
C ILE A 104 -9.17 -26.76 -13.07
N THR A 105 -7.88 -26.55 -12.83
CA THR A 105 -6.80 -27.12 -13.67
C THR A 105 -6.43 -28.54 -13.32
N GLY A 106 -7.07 -29.10 -12.27
CA GLY A 106 -6.72 -30.48 -11.79
C GLY A 106 -5.29 -30.57 -11.25
N SER A 107 -4.62 -29.44 -11.04
CA SER A 107 -3.26 -29.43 -10.48
C SER A 107 -3.30 -29.87 -9.03
N ALA A 108 -2.43 -30.84 -8.66
CA ALA A 108 -2.36 -31.31 -7.30
C ALA A 108 -1.98 -30.19 -6.33
N PHE A 109 -2.79 -29.99 -5.30
CA PHE A 109 -2.44 -29.14 -4.18
C PHE A 109 -1.21 -29.71 -3.46
N SER A 110 -0.09 -29.02 -3.57
CA SER A 110 0.99 -29.32 -2.64
C SER A 110 0.60 -28.71 -1.29
N GLY A 111 0.59 -29.53 -0.23
CA GLY A 111 0.32 -29.04 1.13
C GLY A 111 1.25 -27.91 1.54
N GLY A 112 2.49 -27.92 1.02
CA GLY A 112 3.46 -26.84 1.24
C GLY A 112 3.06 -25.50 0.62
N ASP A 113 2.52 -25.50 -0.60
CA ASP A 113 2.05 -24.29 -1.28
C ASP A 113 0.82 -23.69 -0.59
N LEU A 114 -0.06 -24.53 -0.09
CA LEU A 114 -1.23 -24.10 0.69
C LEU A 114 -0.81 -23.42 1.98
N ILE A 115 0.08 -24.03 2.76
CA ILE A 115 0.62 -23.43 4.00
C ILE A 115 1.32 -22.12 3.70
N ARG A 116 2.21 -22.08 2.70
CA ARG A 116 2.93 -20.87 2.30
C ARG A 116 1.98 -19.76 1.89
N SER A 117 0.99 -20.04 1.03
CA SER A 117 0.03 -19.04 0.57
C SER A 117 -0.82 -18.49 1.72
N THR A 118 -1.18 -19.32 2.69
CA THR A 118 -1.95 -18.93 3.87
C THR A 118 -1.11 -18.06 4.81
N LEU A 119 0.13 -18.46 5.11
CA LEU A 119 1.02 -17.69 5.99
C LEU A 119 1.32 -16.30 5.45
N LEU A 120 1.50 -16.16 4.12
CA LEU A 120 1.74 -14.87 3.48
C LEU A 120 0.52 -13.91 3.52
N LYS A 121 -0.67 -14.41 3.82
CA LYS A 121 -1.89 -13.60 3.97
C LYS A 121 -2.07 -13.02 5.39
N ILE A 122 -1.46 -13.63 6.40
CA ILE A 122 -1.57 -13.18 7.80
C ILE A 122 -1.20 -11.71 7.99
N PRO A 123 -0.07 -11.20 7.44
CA PRO A 123 0.27 -9.78 7.53
C PRO A 123 -0.79 -8.87 6.95
N THR A 124 -1.37 -9.22 5.82
CA THR A 124 -2.45 -8.44 5.18
C THR A 124 -3.69 -8.39 6.06
N ILE A 125 -4.10 -9.53 6.64
CA ILE A 125 -5.23 -9.60 7.58
C ILE A 125 -4.96 -8.72 8.79
N PHE A 126 -3.74 -8.78 9.35
CA PHE A 126 -3.38 -7.95 10.50
C PHE A 126 -3.48 -6.46 10.18
N ILE A 127 -2.95 -6.02 9.04
CA ILE A 127 -3.01 -4.61 8.59
C ILE A 127 -4.46 -4.17 8.43
N ILE A 128 -5.32 -4.99 7.82
CA ILE A 128 -6.76 -4.71 7.67
C ILE A 128 -7.42 -4.52 9.05
N VAL A 129 -7.18 -5.45 9.97
CA VAL A 129 -7.73 -5.37 11.33
C VAL A 129 -7.24 -4.12 12.06
N ASP A 130 -5.97 -3.76 11.90
CA ASP A 130 -5.39 -2.56 12.52
C ASP A 130 -6.03 -1.28 11.98
N ILE A 131 -6.30 -1.20 10.66
CA ILE A 131 -7.01 -0.06 10.05
C ILE A 131 -8.39 0.10 10.71
N PHE A 132 -9.18 -0.99 10.84
CA PHE A 132 -10.50 -0.94 11.50
C PHE A 132 -10.40 -0.62 12.99
N ARG A 133 -9.27 -0.85 13.64
CA ARG A 133 -8.96 -0.43 15.01
C ARG A 133 -8.41 0.98 15.10
N LYS A 134 -8.54 1.80 14.06
CA LYS A 134 -8.02 3.17 13.98
C LYS A 134 -6.49 3.22 14.18
N ASN A 135 -5.78 2.29 13.54
CA ASN A 135 -4.32 2.22 13.48
C ASN A 135 -3.61 2.24 14.86
N LYS A 136 -4.22 1.60 15.87
CA LYS A 136 -3.63 1.51 17.22
C LYS A 136 -2.26 0.81 17.23
N LEU A 137 -2.03 -0.11 16.29
CA LEU A 137 -0.80 -0.87 16.13
C LEU A 137 -0.05 -0.53 14.83
N ALA A 138 -0.19 0.71 14.35
CA ALA A 138 0.38 1.17 13.08
C ALA A 138 1.89 0.89 12.93
N HIS A 139 2.65 0.88 14.04
CA HIS A 139 4.07 0.52 14.00
C HIS A 139 4.27 -0.93 13.58
N VAL A 140 3.42 -1.84 14.09
CA VAL A 140 3.47 -3.27 13.73
C VAL A 140 3.06 -3.44 12.27
N SER A 141 2.01 -2.76 11.83
CA SER A 141 1.56 -2.75 10.43
C SER A 141 2.67 -2.28 9.48
N CYS A 142 3.41 -1.22 9.83
CA CYS A 142 4.56 -0.75 9.05
C CYS A 142 5.71 -1.77 9.03
N ILE A 143 6.03 -2.40 10.16
CA ILE A 143 7.06 -3.46 10.23
C ILE A 143 6.67 -4.64 9.35
N LEU A 144 5.40 -5.07 9.40
CA LEU A 144 4.90 -6.15 8.55
C LEU A 144 5.02 -5.83 7.07
N CYS A 145 4.74 -4.59 6.63
CA CYS A 145 4.96 -4.19 5.25
C CYS A 145 6.43 -4.29 4.84
N VAL A 146 7.36 -3.86 5.71
CA VAL A 146 8.81 -3.98 5.45
C VAL A 146 9.21 -5.44 5.34
N VAL A 147 8.74 -6.30 6.25
CA VAL A 147 9.01 -7.74 6.23
C VAL A 147 8.48 -8.36 4.93
N MET A 148 7.25 -8.01 4.51
CA MET A 148 6.68 -8.52 3.27
C MET A 148 7.46 -8.07 2.05
N ALA A 149 7.87 -6.79 1.99
CA ALA A 149 8.71 -6.27 0.90
C ALA A 149 10.07 -7.01 0.87
N ALA A 150 10.70 -7.26 2.03
CA ALA A 150 11.96 -7.99 2.13
C ALA A 150 11.82 -9.44 1.66
N LEU A 151 10.75 -10.14 2.08
CA LEU A 151 10.47 -11.51 1.61
C LEU A 151 10.28 -11.58 0.09
N GLN A 152 9.60 -10.59 -0.50
CA GLN A 152 9.44 -10.51 -1.96
C GLN A 152 10.77 -10.19 -2.66
N ALA A 153 11.62 -9.36 -2.06
CA ALA A 153 12.96 -9.10 -2.59
C ALA A 153 13.85 -10.36 -2.56
N VAL A 154 13.77 -11.16 -1.49
CA VAL A 154 14.46 -12.46 -1.41
C VAL A 154 13.91 -13.42 -2.48
N ALA A 155 12.60 -13.49 -2.66
CA ALA A 155 11.98 -14.28 -3.71
C ALA A 155 12.42 -13.84 -5.11
N PHE A 156 12.56 -12.52 -5.34
CA PHE A 156 13.10 -11.96 -6.59
C PHE A 156 14.54 -12.46 -6.87
N ILE A 157 15.42 -12.39 -5.87
CA ILE A 157 16.80 -12.88 -5.98
C ILE A 157 16.82 -14.39 -6.27
N ALA A 158 15.99 -15.15 -5.53
CA ALA A 158 15.88 -16.60 -5.74
C ALA A 158 15.39 -16.93 -7.16
N ASN A 159 14.44 -16.17 -7.71
CA ASN A 159 13.95 -16.32 -9.07
C ASN A 159 15.03 -16.01 -10.12
N ILE A 160 15.87 -14.98 -9.90
CA ILE A 160 17.03 -14.70 -10.78
C ILE A 160 17.99 -15.89 -10.77
N VAL A 161 18.37 -16.38 -9.60
CA VAL A 161 19.28 -17.52 -9.47
C VAL A 161 18.69 -18.77 -10.13
N SER A 162 17.41 -19.03 -9.96
CA SER A 162 16.71 -20.15 -10.60
C SER A 162 16.64 -19.98 -12.12
N THR A 163 16.40 -18.76 -12.62
CA THR A 163 16.37 -18.45 -14.06
C THR A 163 17.72 -18.71 -14.70
N THR A 164 18.83 -18.31 -14.06
CA THR A 164 20.18 -18.58 -14.57
C THR A 164 20.54 -20.06 -14.59
N ARG A 165 19.96 -20.84 -13.67
CA ARG A 165 20.24 -22.27 -13.54
C ARG A 165 19.32 -23.16 -14.40
N TYR A 166 18.07 -22.80 -14.56
CA TYR A 166 17.02 -23.64 -15.17
C TYR A 166 16.37 -23.01 -16.41
N GLY A 167 16.81 -21.84 -16.84
CA GLY A 167 16.36 -21.19 -18.06
C GLY A 167 15.09 -20.36 -17.94
N VAL A 168 14.48 -20.07 -19.09
CA VAL A 168 13.41 -19.06 -19.27
C VAL A 168 12.14 -19.31 -18.44
N PHE A 169 11.90 -20.56 -18.01
CA PHE A 169 10.71 -20.91 -17.23
C PHE A 169 10.54 -20.05 -15.96
N TYR A 170 11.65 -19.68 -15.31
CA TYR A 170 11.61 -18.84 -14.11
C TYR A 170 11.63 -17.34 -14.40
N ALA A 171 11.93 -16.92 -15.62
CA ALA A 171 11.92 -15.51 -16.00
C ALA A 171 10.54 -14.86 -15.84
N THR A 172 9.46 -15.63 -16.05
CA THR A 172 8.08 -15.15 -15.86
C THR A 172 7.75 -14.85 -14.40
N SER A 173 8.51 -15.38 -13.44
CA SER A 173 8.33 -15.14 -12.01
C SER A 173 9.04 -13.85 -11.51
N ILE A 174 9.94 -13.29 -12.30
CA ILE A 174 10.73 -12.10 -11.91
C ILE A 174 9.85 -10.86 -11.86
N MET A 175 9.04 -10.63 -12.90
CA MET A 175 8.14 -9.45 -12.94
C MET A 175 7.11 -9.42 -11.81
N PRO A 176 6.38 -10.51 -11.51
CA PRO A 176 5.50 -10.55 -10.35
C PRO A 176 6.20 -10.23 -9.02
N ALA A 177 7.45 -10.66 -8.84
CA ALA A 177 8.20 -10.37 -7.63
C ALA A 177 8.54 -8.86 -7.51
N ILE A 178 8.98 -8.21 -8.61
CA ILE A 178 9.22 -6.76 -8.63
C ILE A 178 7.93 -5.99 -8.31
N ILE A 179 6.83 -6.36 -8.95
CA ILE A 179 5.52 -5.75 -8.77
C ILE A 179 5.07 -5.90 -7.31
N SER A 180 5.29 -7.06 -6.69
CA SER A 180 4.97 -7.30 -5.28
C SER A 180 5.80 -6.46 -4.32
N VAL A 181 7.10 -6.29 -4.56
CA VAL A 181 7.96 -5.39 -3.76
C VAL A 181 7.44 -3.96 -3.85
N LEU A 182 7.12 -3.49 -5.06
CA LEU A 182 6.59 -2.15 -5.28
C LEU A 182 5.21 -1.97 -4.62
N HIS A 183 4.35 -2.98 -4.70
CA HIS A 183 3.04 -2.98 -4.03
C HIS A 183 3.20 -2.77 -2.51
N TRP A 184 4.03 -3.55 -1.85
CA TRP A 184 4.25 -3.43 -0.40
C TRP A 184 4.92 -2.11 -0.01
N ALA A 185 5.80 -1.56 -0.87
CA ALA A 185 6.37 -0.23 -0.67
C ALA A 185 5.28 0.86 -0.72
N ILE A 186 4.34 0.76 -1.66
CA ILE A 186 3.20 1.69 -1.76
C ILE A 186 2.30 1.58 -0.54
N VAL A 187 1.96 0.37 -0.11
CA VAL A 187 1.16 0.12 1.10
C VAL A 187 1.85 0.72 2.34
N LEU A 188 3.16 0.49 2.50
CA LEU A 188 3.95 1.07 3.58
C LEU A 188 3.91 2.59 3.59
N LEU A 189 4.16 3.23 2.44
CA LEU A 189 4.16 4.69 2.33
C LEU A 189 2.78 5.28 2.61
N TYR A 190 1.73 4.60 2.17
CA TYR A 190 0.35 4.99 2.48
C TYR A 190 0.11 4.94 3.99
N LEU A 191 0.46 3.84 4.67
CA LEU A 191 0.33 3.71 6.12
C LEU A 191 1.14 4.77 6.88
N ILE A 192 2.38 5.06 6.46
CA ILE A 192 3.21 6.11 7.08
C ILE A 192 2.52 7.47 6.98
N ARG A 193 1.84 7.76 5.89
CA ARG A 193 1.08 9.00 5.71
C ARG A 193 -0.14 9.04 6.65
N PHE A 194 -0.85 7.93 6.77
CA PHE A 194 -2.00 7.78 7.68
C PHE A 194 -1.62 7.99 9.12
N VAL A 195 -0.57 7.30 9.58
CA VAL A 195 -0.05 7.44 10.94
C VAL A 195 0.30 8.90 11.25
N LYS A 196 0.78 9.67 10.25
CA LYS A 196 1.02 11.10 10.43
C LYS A 196 -0.27 11.89 10.67
N MET A 197 -1.36 11.55 9.98
CA MET A 197 -2.64 12.25 10.16
C MET A 197 -3.28 11.97 11.53
N GLN A 198 -3.00 10.81 12.12
CA GLN A 198 -3.57 10.45 13.44
C GLN A 198 -2.64 10.78 14.62
N THR A 199 -1.32 10.83 14.39
CA THR A 199 -0.33 11.23 15.42
C THR A 199 -0.09 12.74 15.48
N THR A 200 -0.64 13.53 14.56
CA THR A 200 -1.03 14.87 14.98
C THR A 200 -2.10 14.62 16.02
N PRO A 201 -1.87 14.83 17.32
CA PRO A 201 -2.99 14.93 18.22
C PRO A 201 -3.92 15.93 17.50
N VAL A 202 -5.17 15.56 17.25
CA VAL A 202 -6.20 16.56 17.39
C VAL A 202 -5.90 17.03 18.82
N GLU A 203 -5.09 18.07 18.96
CA GLU A 203 -5.12 18.86 20.15
C GLU A 203 -6.62 19.08 20.26
N GLU A 204 -7.23 18.32 21.18
CA GLU A 204 -8.54 18.73 21.71
C GLU A 204 -8.37 20.22 21.83
N PRO A 205 -9.21 21.03 21.13
CA PRO A 205 -8.98 22.47 21.12
C PRO A 205 -8.72 22.78 22.57
N VAL A 206 -7.40 22.89 22.91
CA VAL A 206 -6.94 23.10 24.27
C VAL A 206 -7.80 24.26 24.59
N SER A 207 -8.71 24.07 25.56
CA SER A 207 -9.71 25.08 25.86
C SER A 207 -8.91 26.33 26.14
N TYR A 208 -8.61 27.07 25.06
CA TYR A 208 -7.83 28.31 25.09
C TYR A 208 -8.50 29.33 26.03
N ALA A 209 -9.68 28.97 26.51
CA ALA A 209 -10.41 29.71 27.52
C ALA A 209 -9.62 29.89 28.82
N SER A 210 -8.65 29.02 29.13
CA SER A 210 -7.84 29.12 30.36
C SER A 210 -6.50 29.82 30.18
N TYR A 211 -6.03 30.03 28.93
CA TYR A 211 -4.75 30.71 28.66
C TYR A 211 -4.95 32.20 28.48
N SER A 212 -4.04 33.01 29.03
CA SER A 212 -3.98 34.45 28.72
C SER A 212 -3.70 34.66 27.23
N ALA A 213 -4.14 35.79 26.65
CA ALA A 213 -3.89 36.08 25.25
C ALA A 213 -2.38 36.04 24.90
N GLU A 214 -1.53 36.40 25.86
CA GLU A 214 -0.09 36.33 25.74
C GLU A 214 0.46 34.91 25.61
N GLN A 215 -0.04 33.95 26.41
CA GLN A 215 0.34 32.54 26.32
C GLN A 215 -0.11 31.93 24.98
N ARG A 216 -1.29 32.33 24.48
CA ARG A 216 -1.78 31.90 23.15
C ARG A 216 -0.90 32.39 22.01
N LEU A 217 -0.45 33.65 22.07
CA LEU A 217 0.44 34.26 21.09
C LEU A 217 1.81 33.58 21.10
N ILE A 218 2.35 33.25 22.29
CA ILE A 218 3.63 32.52 22.42
C ILE A 218 3.50 31.13 21.79
N ALA A 219 2.43 30.38 22.08
CA ALA A 219 2.20 29.06 21.51
C ALA A 219 2.03 29.11 19.98
N LEU A 220 1.28 30.10 19.48
CA LEU A 220 1.08 30.32 18.04
C LEU A 220 2.39 30.64 17.32
N LYS A 221 3.23 31.46 17.95
CA LYS A 221 4.56 31.79 17.41
C LYS A 221 5.46 30.57 17.34
N ALA A 222 5.45 29.72 18.37
CA ALA A 222 6.22 28.47 18.36
C ALA A 222 5.79 27.54 17.22
N GLN A 223 4.48 27.43 16.92
CA GLN A 223 3.97 26.66 15.79
C GLN A 223 4.42 27.21 14.44
N PHE A 224 4.45 28.54 14.30
CA PHE A 224 4.95 29.21 13.09
C PHE A 224 6.46 28.99 12.92
N ASP A 225 7.25 29.20 13.98
CA ASP A 225 8.71 29.02 13.97
C ASP A 225 9.10 27.55 13.70
N ASN A 226 8.26 26.58 14.10
CA ASN A 226 8.40 25.16 13.78
C ASN A 226 7.95 24.78 12.36
N GLY A 227 7.36 25.71 11.60
CA GLY A 227 6.83 25.47 10.26
C GLY A 227 5.57 24.57 10.25
N GLU A 228 4.83 24.54 11.36
CA GLU A 228 3.59 23.77 11.51
C GLU A 228 2.40 24.46 10.87
N ILE A 229 2.43 25.81 10.83
CA ILE A 229 1.45 26.69 10.21
C ILE A 229 2.12 27.62 9.22
N THR A 230 1.36 28.07 8.22
CA THR A 230 1.79 29.04 7.22
C THR A 230 1.75 30.46 7.79
N GLU A 231 2.45 31.39 7.15
CA GLU A 231 2.42 32.81 7.54
C GLU A 231 1.00 33.40 7.46
N GLN A 232 0.20 32.94 6.50
CA GLN A 232 -1.18 33.38 6.35
C GLN A 232 -2.05 32.91 7.52
N GLU A 233 -1.95 31.64 7.89
CA GLU A 233 -2.66 31.06 9.04
C GLU A 233 -2.21 31.69 10.36
N TYR A 234 -0.89 31.95 10.51
CA TYR A 234 -0.35 32.66 11.67
C TYR A 234 -0.98 34.04 11.84
N ASN A 235 -1.03 34.85 10.76
CA ASN A 235 -1.55 36.19 10.79
C ASN A 235 -3.07 36.21 11.04
N GLU A 236 -3.81 35.27 10.48
CA GLU A 236 -5.25 35.13 10.67
C GLU A 236 -5.58 34.79 12.13
N ILE A 237 -4.95 33.76 12.71
CA ILE A 237 -5.18 33.34 14.10
C ILE A 237 -4.74 34.42 15.08
N LYS A 238 -3.60 35.09 14.81
CA LYS A 238 -3.09 36.20 15.61
C LYS A 238 -4.10 37.36 15.69
N SER A 239 -4.72 37.72 14.56
CA SER A 239 -5.75 38.76 14.52
C SER A 239 -6.95 38.44 15.38
N ILE A 240 -7.43 37.18 15.35
CA ILE A 240 -8.55 36.70 16.17
C ILE A 240 -8.21 36.76 17.66
N ILE A 241 -6.99 36.35 18.07
CA ILE A 241 -6.56 36.39 19.46
C ILE A 241 -6.51 37.85 19.96
N LEU A 242 -6.00 38.76 19.18
CA LEU A 242 -5.90 40.17 19.53
C LEU A 242 -7.27 40.86 19.60
N GLN A 243 -8.17 40.55 18.66
CA GLN A 243 -9.52 41.11 18.64
C GLN A 243 -10.32 40.68 19.90
N ASN A 244 -10.24 39.43 20.28
CA ASN A 244 -10.89 38.92 21.50
C ASN A 244 -10.30 39.43 22.81
N TYR A 245 -9.11 40.05 22.76
CA TYR A 245 -8.46 40.70 23.91
C TYR A 245 -8.91 42.13 24.11
N VAL A 246 -9.21 42.82 23.01
CA VAL A 246 -9.62 44.27 23.05
C VAL A 246 -11.08 44.41 23.47
N GLU A 247 -11.94 43.39 23.28
CA GLU A 247 -13.35 43.42 23.60
C GLU A 247 -13.66 43.08 25.09
N LYS A 248 -12.64 42.81 25.91
CA LYS A 248 -12.74 42.60 27.36
C LYS A 248 -12.15 43.75 28.15
#